data_b784eb2d376a992d4ce4c182ec7c6374
#
_entry.id   b784eb2d376a992d4ce4c182ec7c6374
#
_cell.length_a   1.000
_cell.length_b   1.000
_cell.length_c   1.000
_cell.angle_alpha   90.00
_cell.angle_beta   90.00
_cell.angle_gamma   90.00
#
_symmetry.space_group_name_H-M   'P 1'
#
loop_
_entity.id
_entity.type
_entity.pdbx_description
1 polymer ?
#
loop_
_entity_poly.entity_id
_entity_poly.type
_entity_poly.pdbx_seq_one_letter_code
_entity_poly.pdbx_strand_id
1 'polypeptide(L)'
;SAKGKNRKASKFKFSFEYYILPIILIGLTVFISIVSCTVFNATAYADILKVNDSDFTADLAESVGTDSIALMDTASAQMLGDREIGSLSDVVSQFNVSDNYTQIDYNGKPIKVSALDYAGFFKWINNKSNGIKGYVTVNPVTMSASFETCDGMKYVPSAFFHEDAYRYLWIKYPTLMLENLHFEIDENGKPYYVASVIERTIGLFGGKTVSGCVVLDPVSGETEKYNVSEIPRWIDVVFYGDLICEQYNWYGTLQNGYMNSIFAKKDCKQVTTYYSSEEDNDDQRPVSDYGYIAKDGDIWIYTGVTSVNGDSSNIGFLLANERTGESRYYAIAGADEKS
;
A
#
# COMPACT_ATOMS: atom_id res chain seq x y z
N SER A 1 -68.53 31.96 -10.18
CA SER A 1 -68.16 31.64 -8.79
C SER A 1 -67.08 30.56 -8.78
N ALA A 2 -65.79 30.99 -8.68
CA ALA A 2 -64.67 30.05 -8.62
C ALA A 2 -64.26 29.91 -7.15
N LYS A 3 -64.44 28.72 -6.61
CA LYS A 3 -63.92 28.33 -5.27
C LYS A 3 -62.42 28.04 -5.35
N GLY A 4 -61.62 28.94 -4.80
CA GLY A 4 -60.20 28.73 -4.60
C GLY A 4 -59.95 27.63 -3.55
N LYS A 5 -59.35 26.52 -3.97
CA LYS A 5 -58.82 25.47 -3.08
C LYS A 5 -57.53 25.97 -2.42
N ASN A 6 -57.62 26.43 -1.18
CA ASN A 6 -56.43 26.64 -0.33
C ASN A 6 -55.72 25.32 -0.07
N ARG A 7 -54.63 25.04 -0.78
CA ARG A 7 -53.67 24.00 -0.40
C ARG A 7 -52.91 24.45 0.85
N LYS A 8 -53.26 23.94 2.02
CA LYS A 8 -52.44 24.06 3.22
C LYS A 8 -51.10 23.34 2.96
N ALA A 9 -50.04 24.11 2.85
CA ALA A 9 -48.70 23.56 2.89
C ALA A 9 -48.50 22.85 4.23
N SER A 10 -48.32 21.53 4.18
CA SER A 10 -47.96 20.73 5.33
C SER A 10 -46.56 21.18 5.77
N LYS A 11 -46.46 21.93 6.87
CA LYS A 11 -45.19 22.20 7.50
C LYS A 11 -44.70 20.88 8.08
N PHE A 12 -43.68 20.27 7.45
CA PHE A 12 -42.93 19.16 8.01
C PHE A 12 -42.32 19.67 9.30
N LYS A 13 -42.93 19.34 10.45
CA LYS A 13 -42.29 19.51 11.76
C LYS A 13 -41.25 18.41 11.88
N PHE A 14 -40.01 18.74 11.59
CA PHE A 14 -38.88 17.91 11.99
C PHE A 14 -38.89 17.86 13.52
N SER A 15 -39.28 16.70 14.08
CA SER A 15 -39.20 16.48 15.51
C SER A 15 -37.75 16.34 15.90
N PHE A 16 -37.30 17.01 16.93
CA PHE A 16 -35.94 16.99 17.48
C PHE A 16 -35.48 15.55 17.80
N GLU A 17 -36.43 14.65 18.06
CA GLU A 17 -36.18 13.23 18.32
C GLU A 17 -35.41 12.52 17.19
N TYR A 18 -35.59 12.91 15.92
CA TYR A 18 -34.86 12.31 14.79
C TYR A 18 -33.36 12.65 14.76
N TYR A 19 -32.94 13.71 15.45
CA TYR A 19 -31.53 14.12 15.51
C TYR A 19 -30.78 13.55 16.68
N ILE A 20 -31.46 13.05 17.71
CA ILE A 20 -30.83 12.53 18.93
C ILE A 20 -29.92 11.34 18.59
N LEU A 21 -30.39 10.35 17.84
CA LEU A 21 -29.61 9.18 17.48
C LEU A 21 -28.36 9.53 16.64
N PRO A 22 -28.44 10.31 15.55
CA PRO A 22 -27.26 10.77 14.83
C PRO A 22 -26.26 11.54 15.70
N ILE A 23 -26.73 12.42 16.58
CA ILE A 23 -25.86 13.18 17.48
C ILE A 23 -25.12 12.25 18.46
N ILE A 24 -25.83 11.27 19.03
CA ILE A 24 -25.22 10.27 19.93
C ILE A 24 -24.16 9.46 19.16
N LEU A 25 -24.46 9.01 17.94
CA LEU A 25 -23.52 8.24 17.13
C LEU A 25 -22.27 9.07 16.77
N ILE A 26 -22.44 10.32 16.37
CA ILE A 26 -21.33 11.22 16.11
C ILE A 26 -20.50 11.44 17.36
N GLY A 27 -21.15 11.74 18.50
CA GLY A 27 -20.49 11.94 19.79
C GLY A 27 -19.70 10.70 20.22
N LEU A 28 -20.27 9.52 20.04
CA LEU A 28 -19.60 8.25 20.33
C LEU A 28 -18.40 8.02 19.41
N THR A 29 -18.55 8.27 18.12
CA THR A 29 -17.44 8.14 17.15
C THR A 29 -16.29 9.07 17.49
N VAL A 30 -16.57 10.35 17.79
CA VAL A 30 -15.56 11.33 18.23
C VAL A 30 -14.89 10.88 19.52
N PHE A 31 -15.66 10.44 20.51
CA PHE A 31 -15.12 9.95 21.78
C PHE A 31 -14.19 8.76 21.57
N ILE A 32 -14.60 7.75 20.80
CA ILE A 32 -13.77 6.57 20.49
C ILE A 32 -12.51 6.98 19.74
N SER A 33 -12.59 7.91 18.78
CA SER A 33 -11.42 8.44 18.05
C SER A 33 -10.42 9.09 18.98
N ILE A 34 -10.89 9.91 19.93
CA ILE A 34 -10.05 10.55 20.95
C ILE A 34 -9.36 9.52 21.83
N VAL A 35 -10.11 8.55 22.35
CA VAL A 35 -9.54 7.51 23.22
C VAL A 35 -8.56 6.61 22.49
N SER A 36 -8.74 6.41 21.18
CA SER A 36 -7.85 5.58 20.33
C SER A 36 -6.63 6.33 19.80
N CYS A 37 -6.47 7.63 20.07
CA CYS A 37 -5.36 8.42 19.51
C CYS A 37 -4.02 8.19 20.23
N THR A 38 -2.93 8.63 19.60
CA THR A 38 -1.56 8.52 20.08
C THR A 38 -1.31 9.24 21.40
N VAL A 39 -2.09 10.30 21.72
CA VAL A 39 -1.99 11.06 22.98
C VAL A 39 -2.15 10.15 24.20
N PHE A 40 -3.12 9.24 24.15
CA PHE A 40 -3.45 8.36 25.26
C PHE A 40 -2.81 6.97 25.17
N ASN A 41 -2.31 6.60 24.00
CA ASN A 41 -1.84 5.25 23.72
C ASN A 41 -0.42 5.21 23.15
N ALA A 42 0.41 6.19 23.42
CA ALA A 42 1.73 6.34 22.81
C ALA A 42 2.57 5.04 22.84
N THR A 43 2.65 4.39 24.00
CA THR A 43 3.37 3.12 24.16
C THR A 43 2.76 2.00 23.31
N ALA A 44 1.44 1.89 23.28
CA ALA A 44 0.76 0.87 22.49
C ALA A 44 1.01 1.06 20.97
N TYR A 45 1.06 2.31 20.50
CA TYR A 45 1.44 2.61 19.12
C TYR A 45 2.90 2.26 18.83
N ALA A 46 3.82 2.61 19.74
CA ALA A 46 5.23 2.28 19.61
C ALA A 46 5.49 0.76 19.59
N ASP A 47 4.64 -0.02 20.25
CA ASP A 47 4.76 -1.47 20.35
C ASP A 47 4.16 -2.25 19.15
N ILE A 48 3.51 -1.59 18.19
CA ILE A 48 2.91 -2.25 17.03
C ILE A 48 3.99 -2.88 16.17
N LEU A 49 5.04 -2.13 15.83
CA LEU A 49 6.17 -2.63 15.07
C LEU A 49 7.23 -3.16 16.02
N LYS A 50 7.63 -4.42 15.80
CA LYS A 50 8.78 -5.02 16.52
C LYS A 50 10.02 -4.81 15.69
N VAL A 51 10.91 -3.94 16.16
CA VAL A 51 12.17 -3.62 15.48
C VAL A 51 13.31 -4.30 16.22
N ASN A 52 14.10 -5.08 15.50
CA ASN A 52 15.29 -5.74 16.02
C ASN A 52 16.52 -4.91 15.67
N ASP A 53 17.33 -4.56 16.66
CA ASP A 53 18.65 -3.97 16.39
C ASP A 53 19.56 -5.04 15.82
N SER A 54 20.22 -4.77 14.69
CA SER A 54 21.04 -5.71 13.94
C SER A 54 22.38 -5.09 13.52
N ASP A 55 23.36 -5.94 13.23
CA ASP A 55 24.66 -5.50 12.73
C ASP A 55 24.70 -5.62 11.20
N PHE A 56 24.93 -4.49 10.54
CA PHE A 56 24.97 -4.39 9.07
C PHE A 56 26.00 -5.34 8.45
N THR A 57 27.18 -5.44 9.06
CA THR A 57 28.27 -6.27 8.53
C THR A 57 28.00 -7.76 8.64
N ALA A 58 27.22 -8.18 9.65
CA ALA A 58 26.86 -9.58 9.84
C ALA A 58 25.71 -10.02 8.92
N ASP A 59 24.74 -9.13 8.68
CA ASP A 59 23.48 -9.49 8.02
C ASP A 59 23.46 -9.24 6.49
N LEU A 60 24.20 -8.24 6.01
CA LEU A 60 24.08 -7.77 4.61
C LEU A 60 25.36 -7.98 3.78
N ALA A 61 26.54 -8.00 4.41
CA ALA A 61 27.81 -8.07 3.67
C ALA A 61 28.00 -9.39 2.88
N GLU A 62 27.36 -10.48 3.30
CA GLU A 62 27.46 -11.79 2.64
C GLU A 62 26.22 -12.18 1.82
N SER A 63 25.06 -11.54 2.02
CA SER A 63 23.79 -12.02 1.51
C SER A 63 23.19 -11.22 0.35
N VAL A 64 23.65 -10.02 0.09
CA VAL A 64 23.09 -9.15 -0.97
C VAL A 64 24.11 -8.99 -2.08
N GLY A 65 23.91 -9.73 -3.18
CA GLY A 65 24.63 -9.44 -4.43
C GLY A 65 24.14 -8.13 -5.04
N THR A 66 24.99 -7.47 -5.82
CA THR A 66 24.61 -6.24 -6.55
C THR A 66 23.39 -6.43 -7.46
N ASP A 67 23.13 -7.67 -7.89
CA ASP A 67 21.99 -8.03 -8.74
C ASP A 67 20.65 -8.14 -7.97
N SER A 68 20.70 -8.07 -6.64
CA SER A 68 19.53 -8.16 -5.75
C SER A 68 18.94 -6.79 -5.42
N ILE A 69 19.64 -5.71 -5.73
CA ILE A 69 19.21 -4.34 -5.46
C ILE A 69 18.44 -3.82 -6.66
N ALA A 70 17.13 -3.65 -6.49
CA ALA A 70 16.27 -3.06 -7.51
C ALA A 70 16.40 -1.53 -7.48
N LEU A 71 17.37 -0.99 -8.21
CA LEU A 71 17.64 0.47 -8.27
C LEU A 71 16.66 1.23 -9.18
N MET A 72 15.81 0.52 -9.93
CA MET A 72 14.84 1.16 -10.84
C MET A 72 13.65 1.71 -10.05
N ASP A 73 13.40 2.99 -10.18
CA ASP A 73 12.19 3.64 -9.69
C ASP A 73 10.93 3.22 -10.49
N THR A 74 9.76 3.55 -9.95
CA THR A 74 8.48 3.20 -10.59
C THR A 74 8.27 3.97 -11.89
N ALA A 75 8.70 5.24 -11.97
CA ALA A 75 8.55 6.05 -13.18
C ALA A 75 9.38 5.49 -14.36
N SER A 76 10.60 5.05 -14.09
CA SER A 76 11.44 4.37 -15.11
C SER A 76 10.81 3.04 -15.56
N ALA A 77 10.22 2.27 -14.65
CA ALA A 77 9.52 1.04 -14.99
C ALA A 77 8.28 1.31 -15.85
N GLN A 78 7.49 2.35 -15.52
CA GLN A 78 6.36 2.80 -16.33
C GLN A 78 6.78 3.15 -17.77
N MET A 79 7.82 3.97 -17.93
CA MET A 79 8.31 4.34 -19.26
C MET A 79 8.71 3.13 -20.12
N LEU A 80 9.30 2.11 -19.50
CA LEU A 80 9.66 0.87 -20.19
C LEU A 80 8.42 0.06 -20.56
N GLY A 81 7.47 -0.09 -19.64
CA GLY A 81 6.22 -0.80 -19.88
C GLY A 81 5.36 -0.14 -20.96
N ASP A 82 5.19 1.17 -20.91
CA ASP A 82 4.45 1.93 -21.90
C ASP A 82 5.07 1.79 -23.31
N ARG A 83 6.40 1.80 -23.39
CA ARG A 83 7.10 1.58 -24.65
C ARG A 83 6.86 0.16 -25.19
N GLU A 84 6.87 -0.84 -24.34
CA GLU A 84 6.60 -2.23 -24.71
C GLU A 84 5.17 -2.38 -25.24
N ILE A 85 4.17 -1.92 -24.48
CA ILE A 85 2.76 -1.97 -24.89
C ILE A 85 2.49 -1.11 -26.13
N GLY A 86 3.16 0.05 -26.25
CA GLY A 86 3.06 0.92 -27.42
C GLY A 86 3.48 0.26 -28.72
N SER A 87 4.32 -0.79 -28.66
CA SER A 87 4.70 -1.60 -29.82
C SER A 87 3.59 -2.57 -30.27
N LEU A 88 2.61 -2.87 -29.40
CA LEU A 88 1.53 -3.85 -29.61
C LEU A 88 0.22 -3.14 -29.98
N SER A 89 -0.02 -2.91 -31.28
CA SER A 89 -1.14 -2.10 -31.79
C SER A 89 -2.53 -2.57 -31.32
N ASP A 90 -2.70 -3.88 -31.17
CA ASP A 90 -3.97 -4.47 -30.74
C ASP A 90 -4.25 -4.27 -29.24
N VAL A 91 -3.18 -4.17 -28.42
CA VAL A 91 -3.25 -3.99 -26.98
C VAL A 91 -3.40 -2.51 -26.64
N VAL A 92 -2.51 -1.65 -27.16
CA VAL A 92 -2.48 -0.21 -26.84
C VAL A 92 -3.76 0.54 -27.19
N SER A 93 -4.53 0.03 -28.17
CA SER A 93 -5.79 0.63 -28.57
C SER A 93 -6.94 0.38 -27.57
N GLN A 94 -6.80 -0.59 -26.69
CA GLN A 94 -7.86 -1.04 -25.76
C GLN A 94 -7.47 -0.88 -24.29
N PHE A 95 -6.18 -0.94 -23.98
CA PHE A 95 -5.64 -1.01 -22.62
C PHE A 95 -4.47 -0.04 -22.45
N ASN A 96 -4.28 0.43 -21.23
CA ASN A 96 -3.09 1.15 -20.77
C ASN A 96 -2.37 0.27 -19.77
N VAL A 97 -1.06 0.46 -19.58
CA VAL A 97 -0.37 -0.13 -18.43
C VAL A 97 -0.86 0.56 -17.17
N SER A 98 -1.12 -0.20 -16.11
CA SER A 98 -1.47 0.38 -14.81
C SER A 98 -0.25 1.11 -14.22
N ASP A 99 -0.50 2.24 -13.55
CA ASP A 99 0.55 3.00 -12.88
C ASP A 99 1.09 2.27 -11.64
N ASN A 100 0.36 1.24 -11.16
CA ASN A 100 0.72 0.46 -9.99
C ASN A 100 1.66 -0.68 -10.36
N TYR A 101 2.95 -0.47 -10.17
CA TYR A 101 3.98 -1.50 -10.29
C TYR A 101 4.31 -2.10 -8.92
N THR A 102 4.21 -3.42 -8.82
CA THR A 102 4.62 -4.16 -7.63
C THR A 102 6.02 -4.74 -7.84
N GLN A 103 6.90 -4.57 -6.86
CA GLN A 103 8.19 -5.25 -6.83
C GLN A 103 8.00 -6.63 -6.22
N ILE A 104 8.39 -7.69 -6.93
CA ILE A 104 8.29 -9.08 -6.47
C ILE A 104 9.61 -9.83 -6.66
N ASP A 105 9.79 -10.93 -5.93
CA ASP A 105 10.83 -11.93 -6.20
C ASP A 105 10.25 -13.03 -7.10
N TYR A 106 10.56 -13.00 -8.37
CA TYR A 106 10.13 -14.02 -9.31
C TYR A 106 11.26 -15.02 -9.58
N ASN A 107 11.13 -16.22 -9.00
CA ASN A 107 12.13 -17.28 -9.13
C ASN A 107 13.56 -16.84 -8.74
N GLY A 108 13.70 -16.12 -7.65
CA GLY A 108 14.98 -15.63 -7.12
C GLY A 108 15.53 -14.41 -7.84
N LYS A 109 14.70 -13.68 -8.58
CA LYS A 109 15.08 -12.45 -9.28
C LYS A 109 14.09 -11.33 -8.99
N PRO A 110 14.56 -10.14 -8.61
CA PRO A 110 13.70 -8.99 -8.44
C PRO A 110 13.15 -8.54 -9.81
N ILE A 111 11.84 -8.49 -9.94
CA ILE A 111 11.16 -7.91 -11.10
C ILE A 111 10.03 -6.98 -10.64
N LYS A 112 9.65 -6.04 -11.50
CA LYS A 112 8.42 -5.27 -11.31
C LYS A 112 7.34 -5.82 -12.23
N VAL A 113 6.14 -5.97 -11.68
CA VAL A 113 4.97 -6.43 -12.43
C VAL A 113 3.86 -5.41 -12.39
N SER A 114 3.16 -5.25 -13.49
CA SER A 114 1.98 -4.38 -13.56
C SER A 114 0.91 -5.00 -14.46
N ALA A 115 -0.34 -4.90 -14.04
CA ALA A 115 -1.48 -5.29 -14.86
C ALA A 115 -1.73 -4.26 -15.96
N LEU A 116 -2.64 -4.60 -16.87
CA LEU A 116 -3.21 -3.62 -17.79
C LEU A 116 -4.57 -3.15 -17.25
N ASP A 117 -4.89 -1.91 -17.55
CA ASP A 117 -6.16 -1.27 -17.25
C ASP A 117 -6.98 -1.04 -18.52
N TYR A 118 -8.30 -1.17 -18.44
CA TYR A 118 -9.17 -0.77 -19.53
C TYR A 118 -9.05 0.74 -19.80
N ALA A 119 -8.83 1.12 -21.04
CA ALA A 119 -8.77 2.52 -21.45
C ALA A 119 -10.19 3.17 -21.47
N GLY A 120 -10.93 2.97 -20.37
CA GLY A 120 -12.25 3.53 -20.09
C GLY A 120 -13.43 2.59 -20.33
N PHE A 121 -14.62 3.09 -20.00
CA PHE A 121 -15.86 2.32 -19.92
C PHE A 121 -16.24 1.58 -21.23
N PHE A 122 -16.14 2.24 -22.38
CA PHE A 122 -16.49 1.62 -23.66
C PHE A 122 -15.52 0.50 -24.04
N LYS A 123 -14.25 0.63 -23.65
CA LYS A 123 -13.24 -0.41 -23.88
C LYS A 123 -13.52 -1.62 -22.99
N TRP A 124 -13.92 -1.40 -21.73
CA TRP A 124 -14.37 -2.48 -20.86
C TRP A 124 -15.59 -3.20 -21.45
N ILE A 125 -16.68 -2.50 -21.86
CA ILE A 125 -17.86 -3.15 -22.44
C ILE A 125 -17.50 -4.04 -23.63
N ASN A 126 -16.61 -3.57 -24.51
CA ASN A 126 -16.24 -4.31 -25.71
C ASN A 126 -15.38 -5.56 -25.40
N ASN A 127 -14.61 -5.52 -24.32
CA ASN A 127 -13.64 -6.57 -23.98
C ASN A 127 -14.01 -7.42 -22.76
N LYS A 128 -15.03 -7.07 -21.97
CA LYS A 128 -15.38 -7.74 -20.72
C LYS A 128 -15.62 -9.24 -20.82
N SER A 129 -16.11 -9.74 -21.98
CA SER A 129 -16.32 -11.18 -22.18
C SER A 129 -15.02 -11.95 -22.32
N ASN A 130 -13.99 -11.32 -22.90
CA ASN A 130 -12.67 -11.92 -23.10
C ASN A 130 -11.71 -11.62 -21.94
N GLY A 131 -11.93 -10.53 -21.21
CA GLY A 131 -11.03 -10.02 -20.19
C GLY A 131 -9.72 -9.45 -20.76
N ILE A 132 -8.82 -9.04 -19.87
CA ILE A 132 -7.48 -8.56 -20.20
C ILE A 132 -6.54 -9.76 -20.29
N LYS A 133 -5.88 -9.95 -21.44
CA LYS A 133 -5.13 -11.17 -21.77
C LYS A 133 -3.63 -11.06 -21.57
N GLY A 134 -3.17 -10.21 -20.68
CA GLY A 134 -1.76 -10.09 -20.41
C GLY A 134 -1.45 -9.03 -19.36
N TYR A 135 -0.19 -8.98 -19.01
CA TYR A 135 0.38 -8.07 -18.03
C TYR A 135 1.83 -7.73 -18.45
N VAL A 136 2.43 -6.74 -17.79
CA VAL A 136 3.79 -6.30 -18.08
C VAL A 136 4.72 -6.73 -16.95
N THR A 137 5.88 -7.26 -17.33
CA THR A 137 7.00 -7.48 -16.43
C THR A 137 8.15 -6.54 -16.81
N VAL A 138 8.81 -5.97 -15.82
CA VAL A 138 9.99 -5.12 -16.02
C VAL A 138 11.13 -5.65 -15.16
N ASN A 139 12.25 -5.94 -15.79
CA ASN A 139 13.46 -6.35 -15.10
C ASN A 139 14.29 -5.10 -14.76
N PRO A 140 14.44 -4.75 -13.46
CA PRO A 140 15.17 -3.54 -13.07
C PRO A 140 16.69 -3.64 -13.27
N VAL A 141 17.24 -4.86 -13.38
CA VAL A 141 18.68 -5.08 -13.59
C VAL A 141 19.06 -4.93 -15.06
N THR A 142 18.27 -5.54 -15.95
CA THR A 142 18.52 -5.48 -17.41
C THR A 142 17.88 -4.28 -18.10
N MET A 143 17.07 -3.49 -17.39
CA MET A 143 16.35 -2.33 -17.92
C MET A 143 15.45 -2.69 -19.12
N SER A 144 14.79 -3.85 -19.05
CA SER A 144 13.94 -4.37 -20.12
C SER A 144 12.54 -4.67 -19.63
N ALA A 145 11.54 -4.41 -20.47
CA ALA A 145 10.15 -4.79 -20.25
C ALA A 145 9.74 -5.91 -21.22
N SER A 146 8.78 -6.73 -20.79
CA SER A 146 8.17 -7.79 -21.60
C SER A 146 6.67 -7.81 -21.35
N PHE A 147 5.90 -8.09 -22.40
CA PHE A 147 4.48 -8.37 -22.31
C PHE A 147 4.26 -9.88 -22.20
N GLU A 148 3.64 -10.28 -21.09
CA GLU A 148 3.33 -11.69 -20.82
C GLU A 148 1.84 -11.95 -21.04
N THR A 149 1.51 -13.01 -21.77
CA THR A 149 0.13 -13.40 -22.05
C THR A 149 -0.44 -14.28 -20.94
N CYS A 150 -1.70 -14.05 -20.61
CA CYS A 150 -2.43 -14.88 -19.63
C CYS A 150 -3.88 -15.12 -20.08
N ASP A 151 -4.59 -15.95 -19.34
CA ASP A 151 -6.03 -16.07 -19.48
C ASP A 151 -6.70 -14.74 -19.14
N GLY A 152 -7.85 -14.48 -19.78
CA GLY A 152 -8.51 -13.18 -19.72
C GLY A 152 -8.97 -12.80 -18.30
N MET A 153 -8.28 -11.84 -17.71
CA MET A 153 -8.60 -11.27 -16.40
C MET A 153 -9.85 -10.39 -16.50
N LYS A 154 -10.89 -10.69 -15.73
CA LYS A 154 -12.18 -9.98 -15.71
C LYS A 154 -12.32 -9.12 -14.47
N TYR A 155 -11.85 -9.62 -13.32
CA TYR A 155 -11.93 -8.95 -12.03
C TYR A 155 -10.68 -8.10 -11.82
N VAL A 156 -10.72 -6.87 -12.33
CA VAL A 156 -9.58 -5.94 -12.29
C VAL A 156 -10.01 -4.58 -11.74
N PRO A 157 -9.12 -3.77 -11.17
CA PRO A 157 -9.47 -2.45 -10.62
C PRO A 157 -10.12 -1.49 -11.64
N SER A 158 -9.72 -1.57 -12.90
CA SER A 158 -10.25 -0.74 -13.99
C SER A 158 -11.56 -1.24 -14.61
N ALA A 159 -12.08 -2.39 -14.16
CA ALA A 159 -13.38 -2.90 -14.60
C ALA A 159 -14.53 -2.13 -13.93
N PHE A 160 -15.74 -2.38 -14.38
CA PHE A 160 -16.93 -1.68 -13.90
C PHE A 160 -17.92 -2.64 -13.25
N PHE A 161 -18.78 -2.08 -12.39
CA PHE A 161 -19.84 -2.78 -11.67
C PHE A 161 -19.31 -3.91 -10.79
N HIS A 162 -19.79 -5.15 -11.00
CA HIS A 162 -19.41 -6.32 -10.19
C HIS A 162 -18.05 -6.93 -10.56
N GLU A 163 -17.46 -6.52 -11.68
CA GLU A 163 -16.13 -6.95 -12.14
C GLU A 163 -15.00 -6.03 -11.61
N ASP A 164 -15.36 -4.84 -11.07
CA ASP A 164 -14.42 -4.00 -10.34
C ASP A 164 -13.88 -4.75 -9.12
N ALA A 165 -12.57 -5.01 -9.09
CA ALA A 165 -11.93 -5.86 -8.09
C ALA A 165 -12.12 -5.34 -6.66
N TYR A 166 -12.03 -4.02 -6.43
CA TYR A 166 -12.27 -3.42 -5.11
C TYR A 166 -13.69 -3.68 -4.63
N ARG A 167 -14.68 -3.41 -5.48
CA ARG A 167 -16.09 -3.61 -5.18
C ARG A 167 -16.41 -5.08 -4.99
N TYR A 168 -15.84 -5.96 -5.82
CA TYR A 168 -16.01 -7.40 -5.74
C TYR A 168 -15.53 -7.93 -4.40
N LEU A 169 -14.32 -7.58 -4.00
CA LEU A 169 -13.75 -7.97 -2.71
C LEU A 169 -14.53 -7.39 -1.53
N TRP A 170 -14.92 -6.12 -1.60
CA TRP A 170 -15.72 -5.48 -0.56
C TRP A 170 -17.09 -6.15 -0.34
N ILE A 171 -17.75 -6.57 -1.41
CA ILE A 171 -19.03 -7.30 -1.31
C ILE A 171 -18.81 -8.70 -0.73
N LYS A 172 -17.73 -9.37 -1.11
CA LYS A 172 -17.42 -10.74 -0.65
C LYS A 172 -16.93 -10.77 0.80
N TYR A 173 -16.24 -9.73 1.23
CA TYR A 173 -15.66 -9.59 2.57
C TYR A 173 -16.06 -8.29 3.27
N PRO A 174 -17.37 -8.06 3.52
CA PRO A 174 -17.88 -6.75 3.96
C PRO A 174 -17.43 -6.35 5.37
N THR A 175 -16.87 -7.26 6.15
CA THR A 175 -16.37 -7.03 7.51
C THR A 175 -14.86 -6.84 7.58
N LEU A 176 -14.13 -7.05 6.48
CA LEU A 176 -12.69 -6.85 6.43
C LEU A 176 -12.36 -5.43 5.95
N MET A 177 -11.34 -4.85 6.56
CA MET A 177 -10.71 -3.64 6.04
C MET A 177 -9.60 -4.08 5.08
N LEU A 178 -9.84 -3.91 3.79
CA LEU A 178 -8.88 -4.26 2.75
C LEU A 178 -8.19 -3.00 2.25
N GLU A 179 -6.87 -3.02 2.22
CA GLU A 179 -6.04 -1.93 1.71
C GLU A 179 -4.97 -2.48 0.77
N ASN A 180 -4.32 -1.60 0.02
CA ASN A 180 -3.21 -1.92 -0.87
C ASN A 180 -3.52 -3.08 -1.83
N LEU A 181 -4.61 -2.98 -2.60
CA LEU A 181 -4.89 -3.93 -3.68
C LEU A 181 -3.86 -3.74 -4.79
N HIS A 182 -3.01 -4.74 -4.99
CA HIS A 182 -1.92 -4.70 -5.96
C HIS A 182 -1.85 -6.00 -6.77
N PHE A 183 -1.09 -5.97 -7.83
CA PHE A 183 -0.96 -7.07 -8.78
C PHE A 183 0.31 -7.87 -8.51
N GLU A 184 0.21 -9.18 -8.42
CA GLU A 184 1.32 -10.12 -8.32
C GLU A 184 1.12 -11.32 -9.25
N ILE A 185 2.17 -12.10 -9.44
CA ILE A 185 2.13 -13.37 -10.18
C ILE A 185 2.73 -14.48 -9.32
N ASP A 186 2.19 -15.70 -9.47
CA ASP A 186 2.79 -16.87 -8.83
C ASP A 186 4.05 -17.35 -9.56
N GLU A 187 4.70 -18.39 -9.04
CA GLU A 187 5.93 -18.98 -9.60
C GLU A 187 5.78 -19.50 -11.04
N ASN A 188 4.54 -19.69 -11.51
CA ASN A 188 4.21 -20.14 -12.86
C ASN A 188 3.80 -18.98 -13.79
N GLY A 189 3.82 -17.74 -13.31
CA GLY A 189 3.39 -16.55 -14.04
C GLY A 189 1.87 -16.38 -14.08
N LYS A 190 1.10 -17.08 -13.23
CA LYS A 190 -0.34 -16.86 -13.15
C LYS A 190 -0.64 -15.59 -12.36
N PRO A 191 -1.49 -14.70 -12.92
CA PRO A 191 -1.80 -13.41 -12.31
C PRO A 191 -2.76 -13.53 -11.13
N TYR A 192 -2.56 -12.66 -10.13
CA TYR A 192 -3.42 -12.48 -8.98
C TYR A 192 -3.48 -11.02 -8.55
N TYR A 193 -4.55 -10.64 -7.85
CA TYR A 193 -4.60 -9.43 -7.05
C TYR A 193 -4.54 -9.81 -5.57
N VAL A 194 -3.69 -9.13 -4.84
CA VAL A 194 -3.51 -9.30 -3.39
C VAL A 194 -3.94 -8.04 -2.69
N ALA A 195 -4.76 -8.18 -1.65
CA ALA A 195 -5.17 -7.08 -0.78
C ALA A 195 -4.79 -7.37 0.67
N SER A 196 -4.14 -6.44 1.33
CA SER A 196 -3.78 -6.56 2.74
C SER A 196 -5.03 -6.44 3.62
N VAL A 197 -5.18 -7.34 4.58
CA VAL A 197 -6.25 -7.29 5.59
C VAL A 197 -5.74 -6.48 6.78
N ILE A 198 -6.32 -5.31 6.97
CA ILE A 198 -5.95 -4.40 8.04
C ILE A 198 -6.73 -4.69 9.31
N GLU A 199 -6.04 -4.65 10.44
CA GLU A 199 -6.60 -4.73 11.77
C GLU A 199 -6.29 -3.46 12.57
N ARG A 200 -7.23 -3.04 13.42
CA ARG A 200 -7.06 -1.95 14.38
C ARG A 200 -6.81 -2.54 15.75
N THR A 201 -5.64 -2.30 16.31
CA THR A 201 -5.20 -2.90 17.58
C THR A 201 -5.44 -1.99 18.79
N ILE A 202 -5.72 -0.70 18.56
CA ILE A 202 -5.91 0.30 19.62
C ILE A 202 -7.31 0.91 19.49
N GLY A 203 -8.24 0.42 20.29
CA GLY A 203 -9.65 0.80 20.19
C GLY A 203 -10.25 0.41 18.83
N LEU A 204 -11.19 1.21 18.31
CA LEU A 204 -11.83 0.92 17.03
C LEU A 204 -11.12 1.58 15.83
N PHE A 205 -10.36 2.65 16.06
CA PHE A 205 -9.82 3.46 14.95
C PHE A 205 -8.31 3.62 14.99
N GLY A 206 -7.63 3.23 16.07
CA GLY A 206 -6.20 3.39 16.24
C GLY A 206 -5.38 2.11 16.02
N GLY A 207 -4.06 2.29 15.84
CA GLY A 207 -3.12 1.18 15.80
C GLY A 207 -3.29 0.27 14.59
N LYS A 208 -3.01 0.78 13.40
CA LYS A 208 -3.13 0.05 12.13
C LYS A 208 -2.02 -1.00 11.98
N THR A 209 -2.39 -2.26 11.74
CA THR A 209 -1.47 -3.36 11.41
C THR A 209 -2.10 -4.32 10.42
N VAL A 210 -1.33 -5.30 9.94
CA VAL A 210 -1.81 -6.35 9.04
C VAL A 210 -2.10 -7.62 9.81
N SER A 211 -3.25 -8.24 9.54
CA SER A 211 -3.64 -9.55 10.08
C SER A 211 -3.56 -10.69 9.04
N GLY A 212 -3.35 -10.36 7.77
CA GLY A 212 -3.25 -11.30 6.67
C GLY A 212 -3.48 -10.65 5.32
N CYS A 213 -3.83 -11.45 4.33
CA CYS A 213 -4.21 -10.95 3.01
C CYS A 213 -5.39 -11.72 2.42
N VAL A 214 -6.03 -11.12 1.41
CA VAL A 214 -6.99 -11.77 0.52
C VAL A 214 -6.41 -11.78 -0.88
N VAL A 215 -6.38 -12.96 -1.48
CA VAL A 215 -5.95 -13.18 -2.86
C VAL A 215 -7.18 -13.32 -3.73
N LEU A 216 -7.19 -12.66 -4.88
CA LEU A 216 -8.21 -12.74 -5.90
C LEU A 216 -7.60 -13.29 -7.19
N ASP A 217 -8.12 -14.40 -7.68
CA ASP A 217 -7.86 -14.84 -9.05
C ASP A 217 -8.68 -13.95 -10.01
N PRO A 218 -8.06 -13.09 -10.82
CA PRO A 218 -8.77 -12.13 -11.66
C PRO A 218 -9.48 -12.79 -12.86
N VAL A 219 -9.18 -14.04 -13.17
CA VAL A 219 -9.79 -14.80 -14.26
C VAL A 219 -11.08 -15.44 -13.80
N SER A 220 -11.04 -16.20 -12.71
CA SER A 220 -12.17 -16.96 -12.18
C SER A 220 -13.05 -16.19 -11.20
N GLY A 221 -12.50 -15.19 -10.51
CA GLY A 221 -13.14 -14.51 -9.38
C GLY A 221 -13.08 -15.33 -8.08
N GLU A 222 -12.33 -16.42 -8.05
CA GLU A 222 -12.07 -17.14 -6.82
C GLU A 222 -11.20 -16.31 -5.88
N THR A 223 -11.48 -16.42 -4.58
CA THR A 223 -10.71 -15.68 -3.58
C THR A 223 -10.33 -16.59 -2.44
N GLU A 224 -9.15 -16.38 -1.91
CA GLU A 224 -8.63 -17.07 -0.75
C GLU A 224 -8.10 -16.07 0.27
N LYS A 225 -8.33 -16.34 1.56
CA LYS A 225 -7.84 -15.50 2.66
C LYS A 225 -6.77 -16.26 3.43
N TYR A 226 -5.64 -15.59 3.66
CA TYR A 226 -4.54 -16.12 4.46
C TYR A 226 -4.30 -15.26 5.70
N ASN A 227 -3.99 -15.89 6.83
CA ASN A 227 -3.42 -15.21 7.99
C ASN A 227 -1.92 -15.01 7.77
N VAL A 228 -1.29 -14.08 8.48
CA VAL A 228 0.15 -13.75 8.30
C VAL A 228 1.05 -15.00 8.34
N SER A 229 0.76 -15.96 9.23
CA SER A 229 1.55 -17.18 9.36
C SER A 229 1.37 -18.22 8.25
N GLU A 230 0.38 -18.02 7.37
CA GLU A 230 -0.05 -18.98 6.34
C GLU A 230 0.15 -18.43 4.92
N ILE A 231 0.73 -17.24 4.79
CA ILE A 231 0.94 -16.57 3.49
C ILE A 231 1.86 -17.42 2.62
N PRO A 232 1.42 -17.81 1.41
CA PRO A 232 2.26 -18.50 0.44
C PRO A 232 3.52 -17.71 0.08
N ARG A 233 4.62 -18.42 -0.25
CA ARG A 233 5.91 -17.78 -0.52
C ARG A 233 5.94 -16.91 -1.78
N TRP A 234 5.05 -17.15 -2.71
CA TRP A 234 4.96 -16.38 -3.94
C TRP A 234 4.28 -15.00 -3.74
N ILE A 235 3.66 -14.78 -2.59
CA ILE A 235 3.09 -13.47 -2.23
C ILE A 235 4.20 -12.68 -1.53
N ASP A 236 4.62 -11.60 -2.16
CA ASP A 236 5.72 -10.77 -1.68
C ASP A 236 5.26 -9.59 -0.82
N VAL A 237 4.12 -8.96 -1.17
CA VAL A 237 3.70 -7.70 -0.55
C VAL A 237 2.41 -7.89 0.24
N VAL A 238 2.51 -7.86 1.56
CA VAL A 238 1.37 -7.88 2.48
C VAL A 238 1.49 -6.74 3.50
N PHE A 239 2.71 -6.50 4.00
CA PHE A 239 3.07 -5.31 4.78
C PHE A 239 3.70 -4.29 3.84
N TYR A 240 2.87 -3.47 3.18
CA TYR A 240 3.36 -2.52 2.19
C TYR A 240 4.19 -1.39 2.81
N GLY A 241 5.13 -0.85 2.04
CA GLY A 241 6.17 0.06 2.51
C GLY A 241 5.66 1.27 3.29
N ASP A 242 4.60 1.94 2.82
CA ASP A 242 4.03 3.09 3.54
C ASP A 242 3.52 2.74 4.93
N LEU A 243 2.90 1.57 5.10
CA LEU A 243 2.45 1.11 6.40
C LEU A 243 3.62 0.83 7.34
N ILE A 244 4.66 0.18 6.84
CA ILE A 244 5.88 -0.08 7.62
C ILE A 244 6.52 1.24 8.05
N CYS A 245 6.64 2.20 7.16
CA CYS A 245 7.18 3.53 7.46
C CYS A 245 6.32 4.27 8.50
N GLU A 246 5.00 4.20 8.39
CA GLU A 246 4.08 4.77 9.39
C GLU A 246 4.26 4.13 10.77
N GLN A 247 4.33 2.80 10.81
CA GLN A 247 4.55 2.04 12.05
C GLN A 247 5.92 2.31 12.66
N TYR A 248 6.96 2.43 11.81
CA TYR A 248 8.29 2.81 12.30
C TYR A 248 8.32 4.23 12.87
N ASN A 249 7.60 5.18 12.27
CA ASN A 249 7.48 6.53 12.81
C ASN A 249 6.77 6.54 14.18
N TRP A 250 5.77 5.69 14.40
CA TRP A 250 5.20 5.51 15.73
C TRP A 250 6.22 4.91 16.70
N TYR A 251 6.91 3.85 16.30
CA TYR A 251 7.99 3.25 17.09
C TYR A 251 9.07 4.28 17.44
N GLY A 252 9.62 4.98 16.45
CA GLY A 252 10.74 5.87 16.65
C GLY A 252 10.41 7.16 17.42
N THR A 253 9.15 7.64 17.36
CA THR A 253 8.77 8.91 18.01
C THR A 253 8.08 8.72 19.36
N LEU A 254 7.36 7.61 19.58
CA LEU A 254 6.48 7.46 20.73
C LEU A 254 7.02 6.58 21.85
N GLN A 255 8.17 5.93 21.69
CA GLN A 255 8.79 5.09 22.72
C GLN A 255 8.94 5.77 24.08
N ASN A 256 9.29 7.05 24.08
CA ASN A 256 9.47 7.85 25.30
C ASN A 256 8.21 8.66 25.66
N GLY A 257 7.05 8.26 25.10
CA GLY A 257 5.74 8.85 25.37
C GLY A 257 5.43 10.06 24.50
N TYR A 258 4.12 10.37 24.40
CA TYR A 258 3.60 11.43 23.55
C TYR A 258 4.20 12.81 23.86
N MET A 259 4.33 13.18 25.15
CA MET A 259 4.86 14.47 25.56
C MET A 259 6.32 14.66 25.12
N ASN A 260 7.12 13.59 25.15
CA ASN A 260 8.49 13.65 24.64
C ASN A 260 8.51 13.89 23.14
N SER A 261 7.63 13.24 22.36
CA SER A 261 7.58 13.39 20.90
C SER A 261 7.28 14.82 20.45
N ILE A 262 6.58 15.59 21.28
CA ILE A 262 6.20 16.99 20.96
C ILE A 262 7.24 17.99 21.47
N PHE A 263 7.64 17.90 22.74
CA PHE A 263 8.43 18.93 23.40
C PHE A 263 9.93 18.69 23.40
N ALA A 264 10.38 17.58 23.98
CA ALA A 264 11.81 17.32 24.13
C ALA A 264 12.42 16.64 22.91
N LYS A 265 11.64 15.80 22.20
CA LYS A 265 12.05 15.00 21.04
C LYS A 265 13.34 14.21 21.29
N LYS A 266 13.58 13.86 22.56
CA LYS A 266 14.78 13.13 22.95
C LYS A 266 14.69 11.71 22.42
N ASP A 267 15.75 11.28 21.71
CA ASP A 267 15.88 9.95 21.10
C ASP A 267 14.73 9.63 20.10
N CYS A 268 14.09 10.68 19.54
CA CYS A 268 13.06 10.50 18.54
C CYS A 268 13.68 10.32 17.15
N LYS A 269 13.24 9.28 16.44
CA LYS A 269 13.69 8.89 15.11
C LYS A 269 12.50 8.80 14.17
N GLN A 270 12.75 9.01 12.87
CA GLN A 270 11.73 8.83 11.81
C GLN A 270 12.41 8.36 10.53
N VAL A 271 11.63 7.77 9.61
CA VAL A 271 12.12 7.45 8.27
C VAL A 271 12.39 8.72 7.46
N THR A 272 13.28 8.61 6.48
CA THR A 272 13.50 9.69 5.51
C THR A 272 12.25 9.92 4.66
N THR A 273 12.02 11.17 4.28
CA THR A 273 10.89 11.58 3.44
C THR A 273 11.38 12.52 2.34
N TYR A 274 10.72 12.48 1.20
CA TYR A 274 10.87 13.48 0.15
C TYR A 274 9.55 14.20 -0.09
N TYR A 275 9.60 15.35 -0.72
CA TYR A 275 8.40 16.08 -1.12
C TYR A 275 8.12 15.79 -2.60
N SER A 276 6.99 15.13 -2.88
CA SER A 276 6.59 14.91 -4.27
C SER A 276 6.18 16.25 -4.90
N SER A 277 6.81 16.60 -6.01
CA SER A 277 6.40 17.72 -6.85
C SER A 277 5.36 17.24 -7.86
N GLU A 278 4.16 16.89 -7.44
CA GLU A 278 3.04 16.82 -8.39
C GLU A 278 2.66 18.24 -8.79
N GLU A 279 2.79 18.54 -10.07
CA GLU A 279 2.74 19.89 -10.66
C GLU A 279 1.42 20.66 -10.47
N ASP A 280 0.37 20.06 -9.87
CA ASP A 280 -0.98 20.66 -9.85
C ASP A 280 -1.58 20.96 -8.46
N ASN A 281 -0.89 20.69 -7.35
CA ASN A 281 -1.42 21.02 -6.03
C ASN A 281 -0.36 21.63 -5.11
N ASP A 282 -0.72 22.81 -4.56
CA ASP A 282 0.07 23.58 -3.57
C ASP A 282 0.27 22.86 -2.21
N ASP A 283 -0.21 21.61 -2.10
CA ASP A 283 -0.08 20.73 -0.93
C ASP A 283 1.08 19.73 -1.13
N GLN A 284 2.30 20.21 -0.94
CA GLN A 284 3.48 19.34 -0.83
C GLN A 284 3.37 18.48 0.43
N ARG A 285 2.96 17.23 0.28
CA ARG A 285 2.95 16.27 1.39
C ARG A 285 4.28 15.49 1.41
N PRO A 286 4.89 15.32 2.58
CA PRO A 286 6.06 14.45 2.70
C PRO A 286 5.63 13.00 2.41
N VAL A 287 6.34 12.35 1.51
CA VAL A 287 6.18 10.94 1.15
C VAL A 287 7.37 10.17 1.71
N SER A 288 7.14 8.98 2.23
CA SER A 288 8.21 8.12 2.72
C SER A 288 9.14 7.72 1.57
N ASP A 289 10.45 7.86 1.80
CA ASP A 289 11.48 7.51 0.83
C ASP A 289 12.01 6.12 1.17
N TYR A 290 11.69 5.14 0.34
CA TYR A 290 12.19 3.77 0.50
C TYR A 290 12.46 3.10 -0.85
N GLY A 291 13.45 2.20 -0.85
CA GLY A 291 13.75 1.35 -1.99
C GLY A 291 13.52 -0.12 -1.66
N TYR A 292 13.78 -0.98 -2.62
CA TYR A 292 13.54 -2.42 -2.52
C TYR A 292 14.81 -3.24 -2.68
N ILE A 293 14.92 -4.32 -1.90
CA ILE A 293 15.98 -5.32 -1.99
C ILE A 293 15.32 -6.70 -1.99
N ALA A 294 15.73 -7.57 -2.93
CA ALA A 294 15.40 -8.99 -2.87
C ALA A 294 16.40 -9.71 -1.96
N LYS A 295 15.91 -10.38 -0.92
CA LYS A 295 16.75 -11.10 0.05
C LYS A 295 16.05 -12.34 0.54
N ASP A 296 16.73 -13.49 0.45
CA ASP A 296 16.26 -14.79 0.93
C ASP A 296 14.93 -15.27 0.29
N GLY A 297 14.64 -14.81 -0.94
CA GLY A 297 13.41 -15.12 -1.67
C GLY A 297 12.20 -14.30 -1.21
N ASP A 298 12.42 -13.15 -0.62
CA ASP A 298 11.42 -12.15 -0.23
C ASP A 298 11.82 -10.76 -0.68
N ILE A 299 10.84 -9.89 -0.81
CA ILE A 299 11.09 -8.45 -1.01
C ILE A 299 11.13 -7.75 0.35
N TRP A 300 12.19 -6.96 0.52
CA TRP A 300 12.40 -6.12 1.67
C TRP A 300 12.44 -4.66 1.23
N ILE A 301 11.81 -3.79 1.98
CA ILE A 301 12.06 -2.34 1.83
C ILE A 301 13.28 -1.94 2.65
N TYR A 302 14.01 -0.94 2.15
CA TYR A 302 15.03 -0.24 2.91
C TYR A 302 14.78 1.26 2.88
N THR A 303 14.96 1.93 4.01
CA THR A 303 14.81 3.39 4.12
C THR A 303 15.81 3.95 5.11
N GLY A 304 16.27 5.17 4.85
CA GLY A 304 17.07 5.91 5.79
C GLY A 304 16.28 6.29 7.04
N VAL A 305 16.97 6.41 8.15
CA VAL A 305 16.40 6.87 9.43
C VAL A 305 17.14 8.11 9.89
N THR A 306 16.40 9.15 10.23
CA THR A 306 16.92 10.44 10.70
C THR A 306 16.40 10.78 12.09
N SER A 307 17.09 11.72 12.76
CA SER A 307 16.59 12.33 13.99
C SER A 307 15.47 13.33 13.68
N VAL A 308 14.45 13.37 14.54
CA VAL A 308 13.35 14.38 14.44
C VAL A 308 13.84 15.81 14.77
N ASN A 309 15.01 15.99 15.33
CA ASN A 309 15.54 17.28 15.81
C ASN A 309 16.23 18.15 14.74
N GLY A 310 16.01 17.83 13.45
CA GLY A 310 16.42 18.77 12.38
C GLY A 310 17.81 18.57 11.80
N ASP A 311 18.53 17.52 12.20
CA ASP A 311 19.72 17.08 11.49
C ASP A 311 19.28 16.18 10.33
N SER A 312 19.58 16.60 9.12
CA SER A 312 19.29 15.85 7.89
C SER A 312 20.21 14.63 7.68
N SER A 313 21.10 14.35 8.63
CA SER A 313 22.01 13.20 8.55
C SER A 313 21.30 11.91 8.90
N ASN A 314 21.49 10.89 8.08
CA ASN A 314 21.05 9.53 8.38
C ASN A 314 21.80 8.99 9.60
N ILE A 315 21.06 8.53 10.60
CA ILE A 315 21.60 7.89 11.82
C ILE A 315 21.55 6.36 11.74
N GLY A 316 20.93 5.82 10.70
CA GLY A 316 20.80 4.40 10.45
C GLY A 316 19.89 4.09 9.29
N PHE A 317 19.62 2.80 9.11
CA PHE A 317 18.70 2.28 8.11
C PHE A 317 17.69 1.33 8.75
N LEU A 318 16.46 1.36 8.22
CA LEU A 318 15.46 0.34 8.46
C LEU A 318 15.44 -0.61 7.27
N LEU A 319 15.43 -1.91 7.54
CA LEU A 319 15.18 -2.96 6.58
C LEU A 319 13.96 -3.76 7.06
N ALA A 320 12.93 -3.90 6.21
CA ALA A 320 11.72 -4.60 6.61
C ALA A 320 11.18 -5.49 5.49
N ASN A 321 10.77 -6.70 5.87
CA ASN A 321 10.23 -7.72 4.98
C ASN A 321 8.75 -7.44 4.71
N GLU A 322 8.36 -7.27 3.45
CA GLU A 322 6.99 -6.93 3.08
C GLU A 322 6.01 -8.12 3.19
N ARG A 323 6.48 -9.36 3.24
CA ARG A 323 5.61 -10.52 3.42
C ARG A 323 5.35 -10.82 4.90
N THR A 324 6.36 -10.71 5.76
CA THR A 324 6.29 -11.15 7.17
C THR A 324 6.14 -10.02 8.17
N GLY A 325 6.46 -8.78 7.79
CA GLY A 325 6.53 -7.62 8.68
C GLY A 325 7.77 -7.60 9.59
N GLU A 326 8.74 -8.54 9.41
CA GLU A 326 10.00 -8.52 10.15
C GLU A 326 10.75 -7.23 9.86
N SER A 327 11.19 -6.54 10.93
CA SER A 327 11.84 -5.24 10.80
C SER A 327 13.15 -5.21 11.58
N ARG A 328 14.23 -4.73 10.93
CA ARG A 328 15.58 -4.63 11.46
C ARG A 328 16.10 -3.21 11.34
N TYR A 329 16.67 -2.69 12.41
CA TYR A 329 17.32 -1.39 12.42
C TYR A 329 18.82 -1.55 12.50
N TYR A 330 19.53 -0.83 11.65
CA TYR A 330 20.99 -0.81 11.58
C TYR A 330 21.49 0.59 11.93
N ALA A 331 22.13 0.72 13.07
CA ALA A 331 22.75 1.98 13.49
C ALA A 331 24.05 2.21 12.72
N ILE A 332 24.02 3.06 11.73
CA ILE A 332 25.19 3.45 10.94
C ILE A 332 25.25 4.98 10.95
N ALA A 333 26.38 5.52 11.41
CA ALA A 333 26.63 6.95 11.18
C ALA A 333 26.84 7.15 9.68
N GLY A 334 25.81 7.63 9.00
CA GLY A 334 25.86 7.91 7.56
C GLY A 334 26.84 9.02 7.26
N ALA A 335 27.50 8.95 6.12
CA ALA A 335 28.15 10.11 5.53
C ALA A 335 27.08 11.14 5.19
N ASP A 336 27.36 12.41 5.43
CA ASP A 336 26.54 13.52 4.95
C ASP A 336 26.24 13.33 3.45
N GLU A 337 25.01 13.58 2.97
CA GLU A 337 24.67 13.52 1.55
C GLU A 337 25.57 14.40 0.64
N LYS A 338 26.49 15.13 1.24
CA LYS A 338 27.46 16.00 0.58
C LYS A 338 28.88 15.46 0.54
N SER A 339 29.14 14.22 1.00
CA SER A 339 30.51 13.65 1.00
C SER A 339 30.68 12.58 -0.10
#